data_e88402f8c07e341c72bf6bb0dce43cda
#
_entry.id   e88402f8c07e341c72bf6bb0dce43cda
#
_cell.length_a   1.000
_cell.length_b   1.000
_cell.length_c   1.000
_cell.angle_alpha   90.00
_cell.angle_beta   90.00
_cell.angle_gamma   90.00
#
_symmetry.space_group_name_H-M   'P 1'
#
loop_
_entity.id
_entity.type
_entity.pdbx_description
1 polymer ?
#
loop_
_entity_poly.entity_id
_entity_poly.type
_entity_poly.pdbx_seq_one_letter_code
_entity_poly.pdbx_strand_id
1 'polypeptide(L)'
;MVIIEEGQYHTDHSMELNRKSSTPLSVFGLIMINVIAIDSLRNIPTNAAAGLSIVSFYIIAGVFFLLPCILITSELATHYPKRGGVYIWVREAFGARCGFVAIWLQWIYNVVWYPSILLFIATNIAYLINPEWIHYKIYMVPMVIGMFLSASLVNAFGMKISGVLSTISAIIGTMLPMIILIALAVHWIAVGKPLALPHPSWHDYLPHLQHHNHLALLSIVLFSLMGIEMSAIHAAEVQQPEKGYPKALRISGAIILISLILATLAIALVVPQHTLNIVSGMDQALSLLLNQNGLHWLLPLTIVMIIIGSFGGMAAWVIGPTKALMVAAEDGGLPRILGRRNRHQAPTGMLVLQCIIVIALCSLFLFYQQINTVYWIFSDLTAILALIFYILFFAAAIQLRYKTPANKNAYRIPGKNHSGVWLAGTSGILTCSIVIVISFIPPANIPIGNIKIYEGILIIGSLLMTLIPLPLYHWSQRQHQRTTSESST
;
A
#
# COMPACT_ATOMS: atom_id res chain seq x y z
N MET A 1 3.06 -49.58 24.40
CA MET A 1 4.00 -49.64 23.27
C MET A 1 3.21 -49.37 21.98
N VAL A 2 3.29 -48.11 21.58
CA VAL A 2 3.30 -47.56 20.23
C VAL A 2 2.25 -48.05 19.21
N ILE A 3 1.24 -47.23 18.99
CA ILE A 3 0.61 -46.99 17.66
C ILE A 3 0.05 -45.54 17.71
N ILE A 4 0.84 -44.59 17.35
CA ILE A 4 0.42 -43.22 16.92
C ILE A 4 1.49 -42.78 15.92
N GLU A 5 1.25 -42.94 14.60
CA GLU A 5 2.00 -42.26 13.52
C GLU A 5 1.57 -42.75 12.13
N GLU A 6 0.33 -42.54 11.73
CA GLU A 6 -0.05 -42.72 10.33
C GLU A 6 -0.97 -41.63 9.75
N GLY A 7 -1.36 -40.64 10.56
CA GLY A 7 -2.29 -39.58 10.12
C GLY A 7 -1.66 -38.34 9.47
N GLN A 8 -0.35 -38.12 9.62
CA GLN A 8 0.30 -36.87 9.16
C GLN A 8 0.99 -36.96 7.78
N TYR A 9 1.24 -38.14 7.26
CA TYR A 9 1.94 -38.31 5.97
C TYR A 9 1.05 -38.20 4.72
N HIS A 10 -0.27 -38.34 4.85
CA HIS A 10 -1.18 -38.27 3.69
C HIS A 10 -1.61 -36.87 3.25
N THR A 11 -1.51 -35.87 4.13
CA THR A 11 -1.86 -34.47 3.79
C THR A 11 -0.75 -33.73 3.06
N ASP A 12 0.52 -34.10 3.25
CA ASP A 12 1.64 -33.46 2.58
C ASP A 12 1.79 -33.90 1.10
N HIS A 13 1.48 -35.13 0.78
CA HIS A 13 1.62 -35.65 -0.59
C HIS A 13 0.56 -35.13 -1.56
N SER A 14 -0.66 -34.83 -1.10
CA SER A 14 -1.70 -34.22 -1.93
C SER A 14 -1.43 -32.72 -2.21
N MET A 15 -0.69 -32.03 -1.34
CA MET A 15 -0.25 -30.65 -1.57
C MET A 15 0.96 -30.55 -2.52
N GLU A 16 1.83 -31.55 -2.58
CA GLU A 16 2.95 -31.57 -3.54
C GLU A 16 2.49 -31.83 -4.99
N LEU A 17 1.45 -32.61 -5.20
CA LEU A 17 0.93 -32.92 -6.54
C LEU A 17 0.24 -31.73 -7.22
N ASN A 18 -0.22 -30.71 -6.46
CA ASN A 18 -0.82 -29.50 -7.01
C ASN A 18 0.23 -28.40 -7.34
N ARG A 19 1.52 -28.66 -7.07
CA ARG A 19 2.65 -27.76 -7.34
C ARG A 19 3.13 -27.75 -8.80
N LYS A 20 2.64 -28.62 -9.65
CA LYS A 20 3.23 -28.93 -11.00
C LYS A 20 2.65 -28.16 -12.19
N SER A 21 1.79 -27.15 -12.03
CA SER A 21 1.15 -26.51 -13.21
C SER A 21 1.22 -24.98 -13.33
N SER A 22 1.96 -24.27 -12.50
CA SER A 22 2.16 -22.83 -12.72
C SER A 22 3.59 -22.57 -13.21
N THR A 23 3.73 -21.93 -14.37
CA THR A 23 5.02 -21.37 -14.80
C THR A 23 5.59 -20.51 -13.69
N PRO A 24 6.86 -20.71 -13.31
CA PRO A 24 7.47 -19.94 -12.24
C PRO A 24 7.47 -18.44 -12.57
N LEU A 25 7.22 -17.61 -11.55
CA LEU A 25 7.18 -16.17 -11.70
C LEU A 25 8.58 -15.66 -12.06
N SER A 26 8.66 -14.91 -13.17
CA SER A 26 9.91 -14.31 -13.60
C SER A 26 10.30 -13.13 -12.71
N VAL A 27 11.60 -12.80 -12.67
CA VAL A 27 12.11 -11.59 -11.99
C VAL A 27 11.40 -10.34 -12.52
N PHE A 28 11.18 -10.24 -13.82
CA PHE A 28 10.44 -9.12 -14.42
C PHE A 28 8.99 -9.05 -13.94
N GLY A 29 8.28 -10.18 -13.87
CA GLY A 29 6.92 -10.22 -13.35
C GLY A 29 6.84 -9.76 -11.89
N LEU A 30 7.80 -10.16 -11.06
CA LEU A 30 7.88 -9.70 -9.66
C LEU A 30 8.17 -8.19 -9.56
N ILE A 31 9.03 -7.65 -10.45
CA ILE A 31 9.26 -6.20 -10.52
C ILE A 31 7.96 -5.47 -10.83
N MET A 32 7.18 -5.93 -11.80
CA MET A 32 5.91 -5.30 -12.17
C MET A 32 4.89 -5.37 -11.03
N ILE A 33 4.82 -6.48 -10.30
CA ILE A 33 3.96 -6.61 -9.11
C ILE A 33 4.33 -5.56 -8.05
N ASN A 34 5.62 -5.35 -7.78
CA ASN A 34 6.07 -4.36 -6.82
C ASN A 34 5.79 -2.92 -7.29
N VAL A 35 6.07 -2.63 -8.55
CA VAL A 35 5.83 -1.30 -9.13
C VAL A 35 4.35 -0.93 -9.03
N ILE A 36 3.43 -1.82 -9.44
CA ILE A 36 1.99 -1.51 -9.35
C ILE A 36 1.48 -1.43 -7.92
N ALA A 37 2.10 -2.16 -6.99
CA ALA A 37 1.68 -2.12 -5.59
C ALA A 37 2.01 -0.78 -4.93
N ILE A 38 3.07 -0.11 -5.38
CA ILE A 38 3.63 1.08 -4.72
C ILE A 38 3.46 2.34 -5.56
N ASP A 39 3.83 2.29 -6.85
CA ASP A 39 3.74 3.45 -7.74
C ASP A 39 2.28 3.88 -7.91
N SER A 40 1.95 5.05 -7.39
CA SER A 40 0.60 5.62 -7.45
C SER A 40 0.65 7.08 -7.86
N LEU A 41 -0.09 7.41 -8.92
CA LEU A 41 -0.22 8.79 -9.42
C LEU A 41 -0.99 9.70 -8.44
N ARG A 42 -1.76 9.10 -7.53
CA ARG A 42 -2.64 9.80 -6.60
C ARG A 42 -1.92 10.79 -5.69
N ASN A 43 -0.77 10.41 -5.14
CA ASN A 43 -0.06 11.22 -4.15
C ASN A 43 0.92 12.23 -4.79
N ILE A 44 1.18 12.12 -6.10
CA ILE A 44 2.18 12.97 -6.79
C ILE A 44 1.85 14.45 -6.69
N PRO A 45 0.60 14.92 -6.94
CA PRO A 45 0.28 16.35 -6.82
C PRO A 45 0.43 16.88 -5.40
N THR A 46 0.03 16.10 -4.41
CA THR A 46 0.17 16.47 -3.00
C THR A 46 1.65 16.57 -2.60
N ASN A 47 2.47 15.62 -3.02
CA ASN A 47 3.91 15.65 -2.78
C ASN A 47 4.59 16.80 -3.52
N ALA A 48 4.11 17.20 -4.71
CA ALA A 48 4.63 18.32 -5.48
C ALA A 48 4.47 19.66 -4.76
N ALA A 49 3.55 19.76 -3.79
CA ALA A 49 3.42 20.95 -2.95
C ALA A 49 4.67 21.23 -2.07
N ALA A 50 5.56 20.23 -1.90
CA ALA A 50 6.86 20.43 -1.25
C ALA A 50 7.89 21.18 -2.14
N GLY A 51 7.57 21.43 -3.42
CA GLY A 51 8.52 22.01 -4.36
C GLY A 51 9.75 21.14 -4.57
N LEU A 52 10.95 21.75 -4.62
CA LEU A 52 12.22 21.03 -4.80
C LEU A 52 12.65 20.22 -3.59
N SER A 53 12.19 20.56 -2.39
CA SER A 53 12.52 19.81 -1.16
C SER A 53 11.98 18.37 -1.18
N ILE A 54 11.05 18.06 -2.10
CA ILE A 54 10.55 16.71 -2.30
C ILE A 54 11.64 15.69 -2.61
N VAL A 55 12.70 16.11 -3.30
CA VAL A 55 13.85 15.24 -3.62
C VAL A 55 14.50 14.76 -2.32
N SER A 56 14.77 15.68 -1.38
CA SER A 56 15.34 15.31 -0.08
C SER A 56 14.39 14.45 0.74
N PHE A 57 13.09 14.71 0.74
CA PHE A 57 12.11 13.87 1.43
C PHE A 57 12.10 12.45 0.88
N TYR A 58 12.10 12.26 -0.45
CA TYR A 58 12.15 10.94 -1.05
C TYR A 58 13.49 10.23 -0.81
N ILE A 59 14.63 10.96 -0.82
CA ILE A 59 15.94 10.37 -0.50
C ILE A 59 15.97 9.92 0.95
N ILE A 60 15.54 10.75 1.89
CA ILE A 60 15.48 10.41 3.32
C ILE A 60 14.56 9.19 3.53
N ALA A 61 13.34 9.20 3.00
CA ALA A 61 12.42 8.09 3.10
C ALA A 61 12.95 6.83 2.38
N GLY A 62 13.62 7.01 1.24
CA GLY A 62 14.29 5.94 0.50
C GLY A 62 15.37 5.24 1.29
N VAL A 63 16.24 6.01 1.94
CA VAL A 63 17.37 5.47 2.71
C VAL A 63 16.94 4.89 4.06
N PHE A 64 16.07 5.59 4.79
CA PHE A 64 15.72 5.21 6.17
C PHE A 64 14.49 4.32 6.30
N PHE A 65 13.69 4.18 5.24
CA PHE A 65 12.50 3.34 5.22
C PHE A 65 12.49 2.32 4.07
N LEU A 66 12.53 2.74 2.79
CA LEU A 66 12.39 1.84 1.65
C LEU A 66 13.54 0.83 1.56
N LEU A 67 14.79 1.27 1.69
CA LEU A 67 15.95 0.40 1.68
C LEU A 67 15.93 -0.63 2.82
N PRO A 68 15.67 -0.28 4.09
CA PRO A 68 15.37 -1.23 5.15
C PRO A 68 14.27 -2.23 4.82
N CYS A 69 13.13 -1.77 4.25
CA CYS A 69 12.04 -2.65 3.82
C CYS A 69 12.53 -3.66 2.77
N ILE A 70 13.26 -3.22 1.75
CA ILE A 70 13.82 -4.08 0.69
C ILE A 70 14.74 -5.16 1.28
N LEU A 71 15.66 -4.75 2.16
CA LEU A 71 16.65 -5.67 2.74
C LEU A 71 15.97 -6.72 3.63
N ILE A 72 15.08 -6.29 4.52
CA ILE A 72 14.37 -7.16 5.45
C ILE A 72 13.40 -8.08 4.73
N THR A 73 12.60 -7.56 3.79
CA THR A 73 11.71 -8.38 2.99
C THR A 73 12.48 -9.42 2.19
N SER A 74 13.64 -9.05 1.61
CA SER A 74 14.52 -10.00 0.89
C SER A 74 14.99 -11.13 1.79
N GLU A 75 15.42 -10.82 3.02
CA GLU A 75 15.89 -11.81 3.97
C GLU A 75 14.76 -12.71 4.44
N LEU A 76 13.66 -12.12 4.93
CA LEU A 76 12.56 -12.90 5.49
C LEU A 76 11.83 -13.76 4.44
N ALA A 77 11.62 -13.24 3.23
CA ALA A 77 10.96 -13.99 2.15
C ALA A 77 11.80 -15.19 1.67
N THR A 78 13.13 -15.09 1.71
CA THR A 78 14.01 -16.21 1.31
C THR A 78 14.23 -17.23 2.42
N HIS A 79 14.14 -16.82 3.69
CA HIS A 79 14.22 -17.76 4.83
C HIS A 79 12.87 -18.41 5.15
N TYR A 80 11.77 -17.71 4.94
CA TYR A 80 10.41 -18.16 5.22
C TYR A 80 9.52 -18.07 3.97
N PRO A 81 9.76 -18.87 2.93
CA PRO A 81 9.03 -18.82 1.66
C PRO A 81 7.62 -19.46 1.80
N LYS A 82 6.92 -19.19 2.90
CA LYS A 82 5.59 -19.72 3.18
C LYS A 82 4.51 -18.71 2.72
N ARG A 83 3.35 -19.24 2.31
CA ARG A 83 2.18 -18.40 2.04
C ARG A 83 1.73 -17.70 3.31
N GLY A 84 1.51 -16.40 3.26
CA GLY A 84 1.10 -15.59 4.40
C GLY A 84 2.04 -14.39 4.70
N GLY A 85 3.22 -14.34 4.08
CA GLY A 85 4.11 -13.19 4.15
C GLY A 85 4.37 -12.69 5.58
N VAL A 86 4.10 -11.42 5.84
CA VAL A 86 4.36 -10.77 7.13
C VAL A 86 3.62 -11.43 8.31
N TYR A 87 2.41 -11.99 8.08
CA TYR A 87 1.72 -12.76 9.11
C TYR A 87 2.59 -13.87 9.70
N ILE A 88 3.20 -14.68 8.82
CA ILE A 88 4.07 -15.79 9.24
C ILE A 88 5.30 -15.25 9.97
N TRP A 89 5.92 -14.19 9.46
CA TRP A 89 7.12 -13.63 10.06
C TRP A 89 6.89 -13.11 11.47
N VAL A 90 5.82 -12.35 11.68
CA VAL A 90 5.48 -11.82 13.01
C VAL A 90 5.02 -12.95 13.95
N ARG A 91 4.30 -13.97 13.42
CA ARG A 91 3.89 -15.14 14.19
C ARG A 91 5.09 -15.95 14.69
N GLU A 92 6.07 -16.23 13.83
CA GLU A 92 7.28 -16.96 14.20
C GLU A 92 8.16 -16.15 15.17
N ALA A 93 8.16 -14.80 15.04
CA ALA A 93 8.91 -13.92 15.92
C ALA A 93 8.30 -13.82 17.32
N PHE A 94 6.99 -13.55 17.42
CA PHE A 94 6.32 -13.10 18.65
C PHE A 94 5.10 -13.94 19.04
N GLY A 95 4.77 -15.00 18.29
CA GLY A 95 3.62 -15.86 18.53
C GLY A 95 2.35 -15.44 17.80
N ALA A 96 1.34 -16.32 17.85
CA ALA A 96 0.13 -16.25 17.03
C ALA A 96 -0.69 -14.96 17.24
N ARG A 97 -0.75 -14.44 18.45
CA ARG A 97 -1.48 -13.19 18.75
C ARG A 97 -0.87 -11.98 18.03
N CYS A 98 0.46 -11.81 18.11
CA CYS A 98 1.16 -10.72 17.43
C CYS A 98 1.08 -10.87 15.92
N GLY A 99 1.20 -12.10 15.39
CA GLY A 99 0.97 -12.39 13.98
C GLY A 99 -0.42 -11.95 13.52
N PHE A 100 -1.45 -12.28 14.30
CA PHE A 100 -2.82 -11.88 14.01
C PHE A 100 -2.99 -10.35 14.02
N VAL A 101 -2.43 -9.65 15.02
CA VAL A 101 -2.47 -8.18 15.05
C VAL A 101 -1.77 -7.57 13.82
N ALA A 102 -0.63 -8.09 13.41
CA ALA A 102 0.09 -7.58 12.24
C ALA A 102 -0.73 -7.73 10.95
N ILE A 103 -1.32 -8.91 10.70
CA ILE A 103 -2.11 -9.10 9.48
C ILE A 103 -3.45 -8.36 9.53
N TRP A 104 -4.04 -8.21 10.70
CA TRP A 104 -5.20 -7.35 10.90
C TRP A 104 -4.88 -5.90 10.58
N LEU A 105 -3.76 -5.36 11.07
CA LEU A 105 -3.31 -4.01 10.76
C LEU A 105 -3.09 -3.85 9.26
N GLN A 106 -2.44 -4.83 8.59
CA GLN A 106 -2.25 -4.79 7.14
C GLN A 106 -3.57 -4.76 6.39
N TRP A 107 -4.57 -5.50 6.83
CA TRP A 107 -5.88 -5.50 6.21
C TRP A 107 -6.65 -4.21 6.51
N ILE A 108 -6.69 -3.75 7.77
CA ILE A 108 -7.52 -2.59 8.16
C ILE A 108 -6.99 -1.27 7.60
N TYR A 109 -5.67 -1.07 7.52
CA TYR A 109 -5.16 0.16 6.88
C TYR A 109 -5.54 0.24 5.40
N ASN A 110 -5.62 -0.90 4.70
CA ASN A 110 -6.15 -0.93 3.33
C ASN A 110 -7.64 -0.60 3.28
N VAL A 111 -8.44 -1.15 4.20
CA VAL A 111 -9.88 -0.85 4.28
C VAL A 111 -10.11 0.65 4.48
N VAL A 112 -9.31 1.31 5.31
CA VAL A 112 -9.34 2.77 5.53
C VAL A 112 -8.83 3.55 4.30
N TRP A 113 -7.90 2.99 3.55
CA TRP A 113 -7.34 3.61 2.35
C TRP A 113 -8.33 3.63 1.16
N TYR A 114 -9.19 2.62 1.01
CA TYR A 114 -10.06 2.51 -0.17
C TYR A 114 -10.91 3.75 -0.44
N PRO A 115 -11.56 4.40 0.54
CA PRO A 115 -12.31 5.63 0.27
C PRO A 115 -11.47 6.71 -0.44
N SER A 116 -10.19 6.86 -0.09
CA SER A 116 -9.34 7.89 -0.67
C SER A 116 -8.93 7.60 -2.12
N ILE A 117 -8.60 6.34 -2.46
CA ILE A 117 -8.30 5.96 -3.84
C ILE A 117 -9.55 5.97 -4.72
N LEU A 118 -10.69 5.57 -4.17
CA LEU A 118 -11.98 5.61 -4.87
C LEU A 118 -12.40 7.04 -5.19
N LEU A 119 -12.18 7.97 -4.27
CA LEU A 119 -12.40 9.40 -4.53
C LEU A 119 -11.54 9.89 -5.68
N PHE A 120 -10.25 9.54 -5.69
CA PHE A 120 -9.35 9.89 -6.78
C PHE A 120 -9.86 9.36 -8.12
N ILE A 121 -10.28 8.10 -8.19
CA ILE A 121 -10.81 7.52 -9.42
C ILE A 121 -12.14 8.21 -9.84
N ALA A 122 -13.06 8.44 -8.89
CA ALA A 122 -14.33 9.10 -9.17
C ALA A 122 -14.13 10.54 -9.67
N THR A 123 -13.14 11.26 -9.13
CA THR A 123 -12.76 12.61 -9.59
C THR A 123 -12.23 12.57 -11.03
N ASN A 124 -11.35 11.62 -11.38
CA ASN A 124 -10.87 11.45 -12.75
C ASN A 124 -12.01 11.15 -13.74
N ILE A 125 -12.99 10.31 -13.34
CA ILE A 125 -14.18 10.04 -14.17
C ILE A 125 -15.04 11.31 -14.32
N ALA A 126 -15.26 12.05 -13.25
CA ALA A 126 -15.98 13.31 -13.31
C ALA A 126 -15.29 14.30 -14.24
N TYR A 127 -13.96 14.40 -14.17
CA TYR A 127 -13.19 15.31 -15.00
C TYR A 127 -13.36 15.03 -16.51
N LEU A 128 -13.54 13.76 -16.90
CA LEU A 128 -13.82 13.37 -18.29
C LEU A 128 -15.22 13.76 -18.78
N ILE A 129 -16.21 13.74 -17.89
CA ILE A 129 -17.63 13.92 -18.27
C ILE A 129 -18.05 15.35 -18.00
N ASN A 130 -17.97 15.78 -16.76
CA ASN A 130 -18.23 17.13 -16.31
C ASN A 130 -17.52 17.40 -14.98
N PRO A 131 -16.48 18.26 -14.97
CA PRO A 131 -15.69 18.56 -13.77
C PRO A 131 -16.52 19.06 -12.57
N GLU A 132 -17.66 19.71 -12.79
CA GLU A 132 -18.54 20.19 -11.73
C GLU A 132 -19.13 19.06 -10.87
N TRP A 133 -19.19 17.82 -11.41
CA TRP A 133 -19.73 16.67 -10.68
C TRP A 133 -18.91 16.31 -9.43
N ILE A 134 -17.66 16.74 -9.35
CA ILE A 134 -16.81 16.56 -8.16
C ILE A 134 -17.46 17.18 -6.90
N HIS A 135 -18.24 18.25 -7.07
CA HIS A 135 -18.92 18.94 -5.98
C HIS A 135 -20.27 18.30 -5.58
N TYR A 136 -20.80 17.37 -6.38
CA TYR A 136 -22.10 16.74 -6.12
C TYR A 136 -21.96 15.41 -5.38
N LYS A 137 -22.38 15.37 -4.12
CA LYS A 137 -22.37 14.16 -3.29
C LYS A 137 -23.21 13.04 -3.91
N ILE A 138 -24.29 13.37 -4.61
CA ILE A 138 -25.17 12.43 -5.30
C ILE A 138 -24.46 11.68 -6.43
N TYR A 139 -23.40 12.23 -7.00
CA TYR A 139 -22.52 11.57 -7.94
C TYR A 139 -21.43 10.79 -7.20
N MET A 140 -20.69 11.47 -6.30
CA MET A 140 -19.48 10.94 -5.71
C MET A 140 -19.72 9.68 -4.87
N VAL A 141 -20.74 9.67 -4.00
CA VAL A 141 -20.98 8.56 -3.09
C VAL A 141 -21.41 7.28 -3.81
N PRO A 142 -22.41 7.26 -4.71
CA PRO A 142 -22.73 6.06 -5.47
C PRO A 142 -21.57 5.58 -6.35
N MET A 143 -20.78 6.51 -6.92
CA MET A 143 -19.65 6.17 -7.77
C MET A 143 -18.58 5.41 -6.98
N VAL A 144 -18.14 5.92 -5.82
CA VAL A 144 -17.12 5.26 -5.00
C VAL A 144 -17.59 3.89 -4.49
N ILE A 145 -18.87 3.78 -4.09
CA ILE A 145 -19.46 2.51 -3.64
C ILE A 145 -19.53 1.51 -4.79
N GLY A 146 -20.07 1.92 -5.95
CA GLY A 146 -20.19 1.07 -7.13
C GLY A 146 -18.88 0.54 -7.64
N MET A 147 -17.84 1.38 -7.62
CA MET A 147 -16.48 0.98 -8.03
C MET A 147 -15.85 -0.02 -7.05
N PHE A 148 -16.06 0.16 -5.74
CA PHE A 148 -15.54 -0.81 -4.77
C PHE A 148 -16.25 -2.17 -4.89
N LEU A 149 -17.56 -2.16 -5.09
CA LEU A 149 -18.33 -3.38 -5.34
C LEU A 149 -17.87 -4.08 -6.62
N SER A 150 -17.60 -3.33 -7.70
CA SER A 150 -17.07 -3.86 -8.95
C SER A 150 -15.71 -4.52 -8.77
N ALA A 151 -14.78 -3.86 -8.05
CA ALA A 151 -13.47 -4.43 -7.75
C ALA A 151 -13.57 -5.70 -6.88
N SER A 152 -14.45 -5.69 -5.88
CA SER A 152 -14.72 -6.86 -5.04
C SER A 152 -15.30 -8.02 -5.83
N LEU A 153 -16.21 -7.74 -6.77
CA LEU A 153 -16.78 -8.73 -7.67
C LEU A 153 -15.71 -9.33 -8.59
N VAL A 154 -14.86 -8.51 -9.22
CA VAL A 154 -13.73 -8.98 -10.05
C VAL A 154 -12.84 -9.93 -9.24
N ASN A 155 -12.53 -9.59 -7.99
CA ASN A 155 -11.73 -10.43 -7.11
C ASN A 155 -12.43 -11.73 -6.70
N ALA A 156 -13.76 -11.76 -6.65
CA ALA A 156 -14.54 -12.97 -6.39
C ALA A 156 -14.46 -14.00 -7.54
N PHE A 157 -14.15 -13.58 -8.77
CA PHE A 157 -13.89 -14.48 -9.91
C PHE A 157 -12.50 -15.13 -9.89
N GLY A 158 -11.64 -14.74 -8.97
CA GLY A 158 -10.36 -15.40 -8.70
C GLY A 158 -9.13 -14.66 -9.21
N MET A 159 -7.96 -15.16 -8.77
CA MET A 159 -6.66 -14.48 -8.94
C MET A 159 -6.16 -14.33 -10.37
N LYS A 160 -6.53 -15.22 -11.29
CA LYS A 160 -6.04 -15.14 -12.68
C LYS A 160 -6.51 -13.84 -13.35
N ILE A 161 -7.78 -13.51 -13.18
CA ILE A 161 -8.37 -12.28 -13.73
C ILE A 161 -7.77 -11.05 -13.05
N SER A 162 -7.67 -11.06 -11.74
CA SER A 162 -7.05 -9.98 -10.96
C SER A 162 -5.59 -9.76 -11.36
N GLY A 163 -4.80 -10.82 -11.58
CA GLY A 163 -3.39 -10.72 -11.97
C GLY A 163 -3.17 -10.12 -13.37
N VAL A 164 -4.01 -10.50 -14.35
CA VAL A 164 -3.95 -9.92 -15.70
C VAL A 164 -4.34 -8.44 -15.64
N LEU A 165 -5.43 -8.12 -14.93
CA LEU A 165 -5.86 -6.74 -14.74
C LEU A 165 -4.75 -5.90 -14.10
N SER A 166 -4.11 -6.41 -13.05
CA SER A 166 -3.01 -5.72 -12.37
C SER A 166 -1.83 -5.44 -13.30
N THR A 167 -1.44 -6.41 -14.14
CA THR A 167 -0.31 -6.22 -15.08
C THR A 167 -0.62 -5.17 -16.14
N ILE A 168 -1.81 -5.20 -16.73
CA ILE A 168 -2.27 -4.19 -17.70
C ILE A 168 -2.30 -2.80 -17.04
N SER A 169 -2.85 -2.74 -15.83
CA SER A 169 -2.97 -1.51 -15.06
C SER A 169 -1.61 -0.92 -14.68
N ALA A 170 -0.60 -1.77 -14.38
CA ALA A 170 0.76 -1.30 -14.11
C ALA A 170 1.36 -0.57 -15.31
N ILE A 171 1.33 -1.22 -16.47
CA ILE A 171 2.02 -0.73 -17.67
C ILE A 171 1.26 0.44 -18.26
N ILE A 172 -0.02 0.26 -18.57
CA ILE A 172 -0.83 1.24 -19.30
C ILE A 172 -1.33 2.34 -18.35
N GLY A 173 -1.72 1.98 -17.14
CA GLY A 173 -2.44 2.90 -16.26
C GLY A 173 -1.58 3.64 -15.25
N THR A 174 -0.34 3.20 -15.00
CA THR A 174 0.57 3.87 -14.06
C THR A 174 1.85 4.31 -14.75
N MET A 175 2.61 3.38 -15.34
CA MET A 175 3.93 3.72 -15.91
C MET A 175 3.81 4.65 -17.11
N LEU A 176 2.88 4.39 -18.03
CA LEU A 176 2.75 5.20 -19.25
C LEU A 176 2.29 6.64 -18.97
N PRO A 177 1.25 6.92 -18.16
CA PRO A 177 0.92 8.29 -17.76
C PRO A 177 2.05 9.01 -17.03
N MET A 178 2.82 8.29 -16.20
CA MET A 178 3.98 8.84 -15.51
C MET A 178 5.10 9.23 -16.47
N ILE A 179 5.38 8.39 -17.46
CA ILE A 179 6.35 8.70 -18.54
C ILE A 179 5.88 9.89 -19.36
N ILE A 180 4.59 9.95 -19.71
CA ILE A 180 4.02 11.10 -20.44
C ILE A 180 4.21 12.39 -19.63
N LEU A 181 3.88 12.37 -18.33
CA LEU A 181 4.03 13.51 -17.44
C LEU A 181 5.48 14.00 -17.38
N ILE A 182 6.43 13.08 -17.18
CA ILE A 182 7.87 13.40 -17.12
C ILE A 182 8.36 13.95 -18.47
N ALA A 183 8.00 13.30 -19.58
CA ALA A 183 8.41 13.72 -20.90
C ALA A 183 7.90 15.14 -21.28
N LEU A 184 6.64 15.44 -20.92
CA LEU A 184 6.06 16.77 -21.11
C LEU A 184 6.77 17.84 -20.28
N ALA A 185 7.13 17.53 -19.02
CA ALA A 185 7.88 18.46 -18.18
C ALA A 185 9.31 18.68 -18.70
N VAL A 186 9.99 17.62 -19.15
CA VAL A 186 11.31 17.75 -19.79
C VAL A 186 11.22 18.59 -21.05
N HIS A 187 10.21 18.38 -21.90
CA HIS A 187 9.97 19.21 -23.07
C HIS A 187 9.70 20.68 -22.69
N TRP A 188 8.89 20.91 -21.66
CA TRP A 188 8.60 22.26 -21.13
C TRP A 188 9.87 23.02 -20.76
N ILE A 189 10.80 22.36 -20.06
CA ILE A 189 12.09 22.94 -19.66
C ILE A 189 12.98 23.17 -20.88
N ALA A 190 13.05 22.20 -21.82
CA ALA A 190 13.89 22.29 -23.01
C ALA A 190 13.49 23.43 -23.95
N VAL A 191 12.20 23.78 -24.02
CA VAL A 191 11.69 24.91 -24.83
C VAL A 191 11.80 26.25 -24.09
N GLY A 192 12.29 26.26 -22.85
CA GLY A 192 12.48 27.48 -22.06
C GLY A 192 11.19 28.15 -21.57
N LYS A 193 10.11 27.35 -21.37
CA LYS A 193 8.87 27.88 -20.80
C LYS A 193 9.07 28.27 -19.33
N PRO A 194 8.30 29.26 -18.81
CA PRO A 194 8.45 29.72 -17.43
C PRO A 194 8.20 28.60 -16.42
N LEU A 195 9.08 28.48 -15.43
CA LEU A 195 8.96 27.54 -14.32
C LEU A 195 8.19 28.14 -13.16
N ALA A 196 7.49 27.31 -12.41
CA ALA A 196 6.82 27.71 -11.19
C ALA A 196 7.81 28.19 -10.09
N LEU A 197 9.08 27.73 -10.18
CA LEU A 197 10.21 28.11 -9.34
C LEU A 197 11.31 28.71 -10.23
N PRO A 198 11.30 30.04 -10.49
CA PRO A 198 12.16 30.63 -11.53
C PRO A 198 13.65 30.69 -11.17
N HIS A 199 14.02 30.67 -9.89
CA HIS A 199 15.40 30.78 -9.43
C HIS A 199 15.72 29.75 -8.34
N PRO A 200 15.83 28.44 -8.68
CA PRO A 200 16.09 27.41 -7.69
C PRO A 200 17.48 27.59 -7.05
N SER A 201 17.52 27.65 -5.73
CA SER A 201 18.74 27.66 -4.93
C SER A 201 18.96 26.30 -4.25
N TRP A 202 20.17 25.99 -3.80
CA TRP A 202 20.42 24.77 -3.05
C TRP A 202 19.59 24.65 -1.77
N HIS A 203 19.20 25.79 -1.18
CA HIS A 203 18.35 25.80 0.01
C HIS A 203 16.93 25.26 -0.27
N ASP A 204 16.43 25.41 -1.49
CA ASP A 204 15.08 24.91 -1.86
C ASP A 204 14.99 23.37 -1.92
N TYR A 205 16.14 22.69 -2.04
CA TYR A 205 16.21 21.23 -1.96
C TYR A 205 16.20 20.71 -0.52
N LEU A 206 16.49 21.57 0.48
CA LEU A 206 16.54 21.16 1.88
C LEU A 206 15.13 21.16 2.49
N PRO A 207 14.80 20.20 3.37
CA PRO A 207 13.54 20.22 4.09
C PRO A 207 13.46 21.45 5.01
N HIS A 208 12.49 22.30 4.80
CA HIS A 208 12.23 23.44 5.69
C HIS A 208 11.39 22.97 6.88
N LEU A 209 12.04 22.37 7.88
CA LEU A 209 11.40 21.75 9.05
C LEU A 209 10.63 22.74 9.93
N GLN A 210 10.87 24.05 9.76
CA GLN A 210 10.12 25.11 10.47
C GLN A 210 8.71 25.31 9.93
N HIS A 211 8.41 24.84 8.72
CA HIS A 211 7.07 24.89 8.14
C HIS A 211 6.32 23.60 8.45
N HIS A 212 5.27 23.67 9.27
CA HIS A 212 4.40 22.54 9.61
C HIS A 212 3.89 21.77 8.38
N ASN A 213 3.66 22.46 7.27
CA ASN A 213 3.27 21.84 6.01
C ASN A 213 4.27 20.82 5.47
N HIS A 214 5.57 21.10 5.57
CA HIS A 214 6.62 20.21 5.09
C HIS A 214 6.74 18.96 5.96
N LEU A 215 6.48 19.05 7.27
CA LEU A 215 6.46 17.89 8.15
C LEU A 215 5.29 16.96 7.81
N ALA A 216 4.08 17.50 7.62
CA ALA A 216 2.91 16.70 7.25
C ALA A 216 3.11 15.95 5.91
N LEU A 217 3.84 16.55 4.96
CA LEU A 217 4.14 15.88 3.68
C LEU A 217 5.05 14.66 3.83
N LEU A 218 5.89 14.59 4.86
CA LEU A 218 6.75 13.43 5.09
C LEU A 218 5.93 12.14 5.31
N SER A 219 4.77 12.22 5.97
CA SER A 219 3.89 11.08 6.16
C SER A 219 3.37 10.54 4.83
N ILE A 220 3.00 11.42 3.89
CA ILE A 220 2.51 11.04 2.57
C ILE A 220 3.64 10.50 1.68
N VAL A 221 4.85 11.08 1.78
CA VAL A 221 6.03 10.56 1.07
C VAL A 221 6.35 9.15 1.54
N LEU A 222 6.37 8.89 2.87
CA LEU A 222 6.56 7.54 3.39
C LEU A 222 5.45 6.61 2.91
N PHE A 223 4.19 7.05 3.01
CA PHE A 223 3.05 6.27 2.54
C PHE A 223 3.16 5.90 1.06
N SER A 224 3.70 6.80 0.23
CA SER A 224 3.94 6.55 -1.20
C SER A 224 5.03 5.50 -1.48
N LEU A 225 5.82 5.09 -0.49
CA LEU A 225 6.88 4.09 -0.61
C LEU A 225 6.56 2.76 0.09
N MET A 226 5.36 2.62 0.68
CA MET A 226 4.92 1.41 1.37
C MET A 226 4.41 0.36 0.41
N GLY A 227 4.62 -0.94 0.73
CA GLY A 227 4.00 -2.06 0.03
C GLY A 227 4.95 -3.07 -0.59
N ILE A 228 6.28 -2.90 -0.48
CA ILE A 228 7.24 -3.81 -1.12
C ILE A 228 7.19 -5.22 -0.52
N GLU A 229 6.77 -5.35 0.73
CA GLU A 229 6.59 -6.62 1.44
C GLU A 229 5.38 -7.41 0.92
N MET A 230 4.43 -6.76 0.22
CA MET A 230 3.25 -7.43 -0.34
C MET A 230 3.60 -8.53 -1.33
N SER A 231 4.70 -8.38 -2.05
CA SER A 231 5.17 -9.39 -3.00
C SER A 231 5.70 -10.66 -2.31
N ALA A 232 5.89 -10.66 -0.98
CA ALA A 232 6.39 -11.81 -0.24
C ALA A 232 5.48 -13.05 -0.34
N ILE A 233 4.19 -12.88 -0.57
CA ILE A 233 3.26 -13.99 -0.82
C ILE A 233 3.63 -14.80 -2.07
N HIS A 234 4.38 -14.22 -2.99
CA HIS A 234 4.86 -14.83 -4.24
C HIS A 234 6.29 -15.34 -4.16
N ALA A 235 6.98 -15.20 -3.03
CA ALA A 235 8.39 -15.55 -2.90
C ALA A 235 8.69 -17.01 -3.30
N ALA A 236 7.80 -17.95 -2.94
CA ALA A 236 7.93 -19.38 -3.29
C ALA A 236 7.66 -19.68 -4.78
N GLU A 237 7.07 -18.74 -5.52
CA GLU A 237 6.72 -18.91 -6.95
C GLU A 237 7.83 -18.37 -7.87
N VAL A 238 8.82 -17.65 -7.33
CA VAL A 238 9.91 -17.03 -8.08
C VAL A 238 10.97 -18.07 -8.45
N GLN A 239 11.53 -17.95 -9.66
CA GLN A 239 12.69 -18.75 -10.07
C GLN A 239 13.92 -18.38 -9.23
N GLN A 240 14.58 -19.40 -8.63
CA GLN A 240 15.74 -19.21 -7.76
C GLN A 240 15.48 -18.07 -6.74
N PRO A 241 14.54 -18.27 -5.79
CA PRO A 241 14.05 -17.21 -4.91
C PRO A 241 15.18 -16.54 -4.12
N GLU A 242 16.25 -17.27 -3.81
CA GLU A 242 17.39 -16.78 -3.04
C GLU A 242 18.15 -15.64 -3.74
N LYS A 243 18.18 -15.65 -5.08
CA LYS A 243 18.86 -14.63 -5.91
C LYS A 243 17.87 -13.74 -6.63
N GLY A 244 16.83 -14.35 -7.20
CA GLY A 244 15.83 -13.66 -8.03
C GLY A 244 14.99 -12.67 -7.22
N TYR A 245 14.56 -13.06 -6.03
CA TYR A 245 13.70 -12.23 -5.19
C TYR A 245 14.42 -10.96 -4.69
N PRO A 246 15.62 -11.01 -4.06
CA PRO A 246 16.35 -9.81 -3.65
C PRO A 246 16.75 -8.90 -4.83
N LYS A 247 17.05 -9.50 -6.01
CA LYS A 247 17.35 -8.73 -7.23
C LYS A 247 16.11 -7.95 -7.69
N ALA A 248 14.95 -8.59 -7.72
CA ALA A 248 13.71 -7.95 -8.12
C ALA A 248 13.35 -6.79 -7.19
N LEU A 249 13.43 -6.98 -5.86
CA LEU A 249 13.11 -5.92 -4.91
C LEU A 249 14.01 -4.70 -5.05
N ARG A 250 15.33 -4.90 -5.22
CA ARG A 250 16.28 -3.79 -5.40
C ARG A 250 15.99 -3.01 -6.68
N ILE A 251 15.72 -3.71 -7.78
CA ILE A 251 15.39 -3.05 -9.06
C ILE A 251 14.03 -2.33 -8.94
N SER A 252 13.02 -2.96 -8.36
CA SER A 252 11.71 -2.33 -8.12
C SER A 252 11.85 -1.07 -7.28
N GLY A 253 12.58 -1.14 -6.16
CA GLY A 253 12.77 0.00 -5.28
C GLY A 253 13.47 1.18 -5.97
N ALA A 254 14.46 0.90 -6.82
CA ALA A 254 15.13 1.94 -7.60
C ALA A 254 14.18 2.56 -8.64
N ILE A 255 13.41 1.75 -9.38
CA ILE A 255 12.42 2.24 -10.34
C ILE A 255 11.40 3.13 -9.63
N ILE A 256 10.79 2.64 -8.54
CA ILE A 256 9.77 3.35 -7.77
C ILE A 256 10.30 4.69 -7.25
N LEU A 257 11.47 4.69 -6.63
CA LEU A 257 12.04 5.91 -6.07
C LEU A 257 12.34 6.95 -7.15
N ILE A 258 12.94 6.53 -8.26
CA ILE A 258 13.29 7.41 -9.37
C ILE A 258 12.02 7.94 -10.06
N SER A 259 11.05 7.07 -10.36
CA SER A 259 9.81 7.45 -11.04
C SER A 259 8.99 8.44 -10.22
N LEU A 260 8.85 8.20 -8.91
CA LEU A 260 8.13 9.11 -8.01
C LEU A 260 8.82 10.46 -7.87
N ILE A 261 10.15 10.50 -7.72
CA ILE A 261 10.91 11.76 -7.68
C ILE A 261 10.70 12.55 -8.99
N LEU A 262 10.92 11.91 -10.14
CA LEU A 262 10.83 12.59 -11.44
C LEU A 262 9.41 13.07 -11.74
N ALA A 263 8.40 12.23 -11.48
CA ALA A 263 7.00 12.61 -11.71
C ALA A 263 6.54 13.74 -10.77
N THR A 264 6.98 13.72 -9.52
CA THR A 264 6.66 14.78 -8.56
C THR A 264 7.35 16.08 -8.93
N LEU A 265 8.64 16.04 -9.31
CA LEU A 265 9.36 17.20 -9.82
C LEU A 265 8.74 17.76 -11.10
N ALA A 266 8.25 16.90 -12.01
CA ALA A 266 7.57 17.33 -13.23
C ALA A 266 6.38 18.26 -12.91
N ILE A 267 5.59 17.95 -11.89
CA ILE A 267 4.49 18.82 -11.44
C ILE A 267 5.03 20.02 -10.68
N ALA A 268 5.95 19.84 -9.73
CA ALA A 268 6.47 20.92 -8.86
C ALA A 268 7.15 22.04 -9.63
N LEU A 269 7.82 21.73 -10.76
CA LEU A 269 8.51 22.70 -11.59
C LEU A 269 7.58 23.48 -12.54
N VAL A 270 6.45 22.88 -12.95
CA VAL A 270 5.58 23.44 -13.97
C VAL A 270 4.32 24.07 -13.40
N VAL A 271 3.74 23.48 -12.36
CA VAL A 271 2.47 23.92 -11.79
C VAL A 271 2.69 24.70 -10.52
N PRO A 272 2.16 25.94 -10.42
CA PRO A 272 2.25 26.73 -9.19
C PRO A 272 1.59 25.99 -8.01
N GLN A 273 2.31 25.86 -6.90
CA GLN A 273 1.90 25.04 -5.75
C GLN A 273 0.54 25.46 -5.15
N HIS A 274 0.24 26.75 -5.13
CA HIS A 274 -1.01 27.30 -4.59
C HIS A 274 -2.26 26.99 -5.43
N THR A 275 -2.09 26.51 -6.67
CA THR A 275 -3.20 26.16 -7.57
C THR A 275 -3.53 24.68 -7.55
N LEU A 276 -2.67 23.83 -6.97
CA LEU A 276 -2.86 22.39 -6.95
C LEU A 276 -3.94 21.98 -5.96
N ASN A 277 -4.95 21.28 -6.47
CA ASN A 277 -5.95 20.63 -5.63
C ASN A 277 -5.45 19.23 -5.22
N ILE A 278 -5.81 18.77 -4.02
CA ILE A 278 -5.33 17.50 -3.49
C ILE A 278 -5.87 16.32 -4.28
N VAL A 279 -7.15 16.34 -4.65
CA VAL A 279 -7.81 15.20 -5.29
C VAL A 279 -7.74 15.29 -6.81
N SER A 280 -7.91 16.49 -7.39
CA SER A 280 -7.90 16.71 -8.84
C SER A 280 -6.58 17.28 -9.40
N GLY A 281 -5.55 17.39 -8.57
CA GLY A 281 -4.28 18.01 -8.97
C GLY A 281 -3.55 17.29 -10.09
N MET A 282 -3.74 15.97 -10.25
CA MET A 282 -3.18 15.22 -11.36
C MET A 282 -3.82 15.63 -12.69
N ASP A 283 -5.15 15.76 -12.72
CA ASP A 283 -5.89 16.17 -13.91
C ASP A 283 -5.55 17.62 -14.29
N GLN A 284 -5.42 18.50 -13.28
CA GLN A 284 -5.01 19.90 -13.47
C GLN A 284 -3.61 19.99 -14.08
N ALA A 285 -2.64 19.23 -13.55
CA ALA A 285 -1.27 19.22 -14.05
C ALA A 285 -1.18 18.70 -15.49
N LEU A 286 -1.85 17.58 -15.77
CA LEU A 286 -1.91 17.01 -17.13
C LEU A 286 -2.60 17.95 -18.11
N SER A 287 -3.72 18.56 -17.71
CA SER A 287 -4.44 19.53 -18.53
C SER A 287 -3.55 20.72 -18.90
N LEU A 288 -2.84 21.29 -17.91
CA LEU A 288 -1.90 22.39 -18.15
C LEU A 288 -0.79 21.98 -19.13
N LEU A 289 -0.11 20.87 -18.84
CA LEU A 289 1.02 20.41 -19.66
C LEU A 289 0.60 20.04 -21.09
N LEU A 290 -0.50 19.32 -21.26
CA LEU A 290 -0.97 18.87 -22.57
C LEU A 290 -1.51 20.04 -23.40
N ASN A 291 -2.31 20.93 -22.81
CA ASN A 291 -2.90 22.06 -23.53
C ASN A 291 -1.80 23.03 -23.98
N GLN A 292 -0.83 23.34 -23.14
CA GLN A 292 0.27 24.24 -23.47
C GLN A 292 1.25 23.68 -24.52
N ASN A 293 1.23 22.37 -24.73
CA ASN A 293 2.02 21.71 -25.78
C ASN A 293 1.20 21.36 -27.04
N GLY A 294 -0.05 21.82 -27.15
CA GLY A 294 -0.91 21.54 -28.31
C GLY A 294 -1.43 20.10 -28.38
N LEU A 295 -1.30 19.33 -27.30
CA LEU A 295 -1.66 17.92 -27.19
C LEU A 295 -2.97 17.70 -26.43
N HIS A 296 -3.90 18.67 -26.46
CA HIS A 296 -5.18 18.64 -25.73
C HIS A 296 -6.02 17.37 -26.01
N TRP A 297 -5.91 16.80 -27.22
CA TRP A 297 -6.60 15.58 -27.61
C TRP A 297 -6.12 14.33 -26.82
N LEU A 298 -4.90 14.35 -26.27
CA LEU A 298 -4.34 13.25 -25.50
C LEU A 298 -4.83 13.23 -24.03
N LEU A 299 -5.40 14.33 -23.54
CA LEU A 299 -5.85 14.45 -22.15
C LEU A 299 -6.90 13.40 -21.76
N PRO A 300 -8.00 13.20 -22.51
CA PRO A 300 -8.98 12.16 -22.18
C PRO A 300 -8.37 10.76 -22.14
N LEU A 301 -7.50 10.45 -23.09
CA LEU A 301 -6.81 9.15 -23.15
C LEU A 301 -5.93 8.93 -21.92
N THR A 302 -5.15 9.94 -21.52
CA THR A 302 -4.28 9.85 -20.33
C THR A 302 -5.08 9.67 -19.05
N ILE A 303 -6.22 10.38 -18.92
CA ILE A 303 -7.10 10.22 -17.76
C ILE A 303 -7.72 8.82 -17.73
N VAL A 304 -8.17 8.27 -18.86
CA VAL A 304 -8.66 6.89 -18.95
C VAL A 304 -7.59 5.89 -18.50
N MET A 305 -6.34 6.09 -18.94
CA MET A 305 -5.22 5.26 -18.48
C MET A 305 -5.06 5.32 -16.95
N ILE A 306 -5.11 6.51 -16.36
CA ILE A 306 -5.01 6.70 -14.90
C ILE A 306 -6.16 5.99 -14.16
N ILE A 307 -7.38 6.06 -14.67
CA ILE A 307 -8.53 5.35 -14.11
C ILE A 307 -8.28 3.83 -14.12
N ILE A 308 -7.83 3.28 -15.25
CA ILE A 308 -7.50 1.85 -15.38
C ILE A 308 -6.39 1.45 -14.41
N GLY A 309 -5.33 2.25 -14.31
CA GLY A 309 -4.22 2.02 -13.40
C GLY A 309 -4.63 2.00 -11.94
N SER A 310 -5.34 3.03 -11.53
CA SER A 310 -5.80 3.18 -10.14
C SER A 310 -6.81 2.11 -9.74
N PHE A 311 -7.73 1.75 -10.63
CA PHE A 311 -8.70 0.68 -10.39
C PHE A 311 -8.02 -0.69 -10.27
N GLY A 312 -7.11 -1.01 -11.17
CA GLY A 312 -6.38 -2.29 -11.14
C GLY A 312 -5.42 -2.39 -9.95
N GLY A 313 -4.72 -1.32 -9.61
CA GLY A 313 -3.91 -1.24 -8.39
C GLY A 313 -4.74 -1.46 -7.14
N MET A 314 -5.87 -0.76 -7.00
CA MET A 314 -6.82 -0.97 -5.91
C MET A 314 -7.32 -2.42 -5.86
N ALA A 315 -7.71 -3.00 -6.99
CA ALA A 315 -8.19 -4.38 -7.05
C ALA A 315 -7.14 -5.39 -6.57
N ALA A 316 -5.85 -5.17 -6.87
CA ALA A 316 -4.76 -5.99 -6.36
C ALA A 316 -4.65 -5.94 -4.83
N TRP A 317 -4.82 -4.76 -4.24
CA TRP A 317 -4.80 -4.57 -2.80
C TRP A 317 -6.05 -5.12 -2.09
N VAL A 318 -7.20 -5.24 -2.76
CA VAL A 318 -8.40 -5.85 -2.21
C VAL A 318 -8.17 -7.33 -1.86
N ILE A 319 -7.50 -8.10 -2.71
CA ILE A 319 -7.35 -9.55 -2.53
C ILE A 319 -6.14 -9.93 -1.69
N GLY A 320 -5.03 -9.19 -1.78
CA GLY A 320 -3.76 -9.56 -1.12
C GLY A 320 -3.89 -9.69 0.40
N PRO A 321 -4.14 -8.58 1.14
CA PRO A 321 -4.31 -8.61 2.59
C PRO A 321 -5.46 -9.50 3.06
N THR A 322 -6.55 -9.54 2.29
CA THR A 322 -7.72 -10.37 2.58
C THR A 322 -7.38 -11.86 2.60
N LYS A 323 -6.54 -12.33 1.67
CA LYS A 323 -6.04 -13.72 1.67
C LYS A 323 -5.10 -14.01 2.83
N ALA A 324 -4.22 -13.09 3.14
CA ALA A 324 -3.30 -13.28 4.25
C ALA A 324 -4.07 -13.33 5.59
N LEU A 325 -5.10 -12.48 5.76
CA LEU A 325 -5.98 -12.52 6.93
C LEU A 325 -6.83 -13.82 6.98
N MET A 326 -7.18 -14.39 5.82
CA MET A 326 -7.85 -15.69 5.76
C MET A 326 -6.95 -16.82 6.31
N VAL A 327 -5.64 -16.80 6.05
CA VAL A 327 -4.70 -17.76 6.67
C VAL A 327 -4.75 -17.67 8.19
N ALA A 328 -4.80 -16.46 8.74
CA ALA A 328 -4.98 -16.27 10.18
C ALA A 328 -6.35 -16.76 10.70
N ALA A 329 -7.39 -16.71 9.87
CA ALA A 329 -8.70 -17.28 10.19
C ALA A 329 -8.65 -18.82 10.24
N GLU A 330 -7.92 -19.45 9.33
CA GLU A 330 -7.67 -20.91 9.33
C GLU A 330 -6.92 -21.36 10.57
N ASP A 331 -5.99 -20.54 11.07
CA ASP A 331 -5.29 -20.75 12.34
C ASP A 331 -6.18 -20.45 13.59
N GLY A 332 -7.48 -20.22 13.39
CA GLY A 332 -8.44 -19.98 14.48
C GLY A 332 -8.48 -18.53 14.99
N GLY A 333 -7.78 -17.59 14.32
CA GLY A 333 -7.76 -16.17 14.72
C GLY A 333 -9.06 -15.42 14.45
N LEU A 334 -9.92 -15.93 13.55
CA LEU A 334 -11.20 -15.33 13.18
C LEU A 334 -12.33 -16.38 13.15
N PRO A 335 -13.60 -15.97 13.26
CA PRO A 335 -14.75 -16.83 13.12
C PRO A 335 -14.75 -17.60 11.79
N ARG A 336 -15.12 -18.88 11.80
CA ARG A 336 -15.13 -19.76 10.62
C ARG A 336 -15.91 -19.21 9.43
N ILE A 337 -16.94 -18.40 9.67
CA ILE A 337 -17.75 -17.79 8.60
C ILE A 337 -16.92 -16.87 7.71
N LEU A 338 -15.91 -16.19 8.26
CA LEU A 338 -15.02 -15.29 7.53
C LEU A 338 -13.99 -16.04 6.68
N GLY A 339 -13.67 -17.30 7.02
CA GLY A 339 -12.80 -18.18 6.26
C GLY A 339 -13.47 -18.83 5.05
N ARG A 340 -14.78 -18.60 4.79
CA ARG A 340 -15.49 -19.22 3.65
C ARG A 340 -14.89 -18.81 2.32
N ARG A 341 -14.73 -19.82 1.42
CA ARG A 341 -14.24 -19.63 0.06
C ARG A 341 -15.33 -19.99 -0.94
N ASN A 342 -15.30 -19.34 -2.10
CA ASN A 342 -16.15 -19.73 -3.23
C ASN A 342 -15.46 -20.81 -4.10
N ARG A 343 -16.14 -21.21 -5.20
CA ARG A 343 -15.61 -22.18 -6.19
C ARG A 343 -14.28 -21.72 -6.83
N HIS A 344 -13.98 -20.41 -6.82
CA HIS A 344 -12.75 -19.84 -7.36
C HIS A 344 -11.68 -19.64 -6.29
N GLN A 345 -11.84 -20.22 -5.09
CA GLN A 345 -10.94 -20.10 -3.93
C GLN A 345 -10.77 -18.66 -3.44
N ALA A 346 -11.69 -17.76 -3.75
CA ALA A 346 -11.71 -16.40 -3.24
C ALA A 346 -12.34 -16.35 -1.83
N PRO A 347 -11.80 -15.54 -0.89
CA PRO A 347 -12.26 -15.45 0.51
C PRO A 347 -13.55 -14.63 0.61
N THR A 348 -14.67 -15.18 0.23
CA THR A 348 -15.96 -14.47 0.13
C THR A 348 -16.44 -13.87 1.44
N GLY A 349 -16.25 -14.58 2.57
CA GLY A 349 -16.64 -14.05 3.88
C GLY A 349 -15.91 -12.74 4.21
N MET A 350 -14.59 -12.70 3.96
CA MET A 350 -13.79 -11.49 4.18
C MET A 350 -14.11 -10.38 3.18
N LEU A 351 -14.35 -10.71 1.90
CA LEU A 351 -14.73 -9.73 0.89
C LEU A 351 -16.06 -9.04 1.25
N VAL A 352 -17.06 -9.79 1.72
CA VAL A 352 -18.35 -9.22 2.16
C VAL A 352 -18.16 -8.31 3.37
N LEU A 353 -17.41 -8.74 4.39
CA LEU A 353 -17.11 -7.90 5.55
C LEU A 353 -16.41 -6.60 5.14
N GLN A 354 -15.43 -6.70 4.24
CA GLN A 354 -14.70 -5.55 3.72
C GLN A 354 -15.64 -4.60 2.95
N CYS A 355 -16.56 -5.11 2.12
CA CYS A 355 -17.56 -4.30 1.43
C CYS A 355 -18.44 -3.53 2.42
N ILE A 356 -18.94 -4.17 3.47
CA ILE A 356 -19.76 -3.53 4.48
C ILE A 356 -19.02 -2.36 5.14
N ILE A 357 -17.77 -2.59 5.56
CA ILE A 357 -16.97 -1.55 6.22
C ILE A 357 -16.64 -0.40 5.26
N VAL A 358 -16.23 -0.70 4.03
CA VAL A 358 -15.89 0.35 3.04
C VAL A 358 -17.13 1.16 2.66
N ILE A 359 -18.29 0.53 2.49
CA ILE A 359 -19.55 1.26 2.23
C ILE A 359 -19.85 2.20 3.40
N ALA A 360 -19.72 1.73 4.65
CA ALA A 360 -19.93 2.57 5.82
C ALA A 360 -18.94 3.76 5.86
N LEU A 361 -17.65 3.53 5.58
CA LEU A 361 -16.64 4.58 5.51
C LEU A 361 -16.91 5.58 4.36
N CYS A 362 -17.27 5.10 3.17
CA CYS A 362 -17.64 5.95 2.03
C CYS A 362 -18.91 6.77 2.32
N SER A 363 -19.84 6.24 3.11
CA SER A 363 -21.04 6.97 3.51
C SER A 363 -20.74 8.19 4.38
N LEU A 364 -19.59 8.24 5.04
CA LEU A 364 -19.15 9.41 5.80
C LEU A 364 -18.98 10.65 4.92
N PHE A 365 -18.71 10.50 3.61
CA PHE A 365 -18.67 11.63 2.68
C PHE A 365 -19.99 12.40 2.59
N LEU A 366 -21.12 11.79 2.95
CA LEU A 366 -22.42 12.46 2.98
C LEU A 366 -22.48 13.54 4.09
N PHE A 367 -21.78 13.32 5.20
CA PHE A 367 -21.85 14.18 6.40
C PHE A 367 -20.86 15.33 6.38
N TYR A 368 -19.75 15.22 5.63
CA TYR A 368 -18.74 16.26 5.55
C TYR A 368 -19.01 17.21 4.36
N GLN A 369 -18.80 18.50 4.58
CA GLN A 369 -19.01 19.50 3.53
C GLN A 369 -17.85 19.53 2.51
N GLN A 370 -16.63 19.22 2.95
CA GLN A 370 -15.43 19.28 2.12
C GLN A 370 -14.83 17.89 1.93
N ILE A 371 -14.78 17.44 0.69
CA ILE A 371 -14.25 16.13 0.30
C ILE A 371 -12.75 16.02 0.61
N ASN A 372 -11.99 17.12 0.41
CA ASN A 372 -10.55 17.16 0.68
C ASN A 372 -10.21 16.85 2.14
N THR A 373 -11.02 17.32 3.10
CA THR A 373 -10.83 17.04 4.53
C THR A 373 -10.96 15.56 4.84
N VAL A 374 -11.99 14.92 4.32
CA VAL A 374 -12.24 13.49 4.54
C VAL A 374 -11.16 12.64 3.86
N TYR A 375 -10.77 13.01 2.63
CA TYR A 375 -9.67 12.38 1.93
C TYR A 375 -8.37 12.41 2.76
N TRP A 376 -8.07 13.57 3.39
CA TRP A 376 -6.88 13.72 4.21
C TRP A 376 -6.95 12.87 5.48
N ILE A 377 -8.06 12.92 6.22
CA ILE A 377 -8.28 12.10 7.42
C ILE A 377 -8.06 10.61 7.11
N PHE A 378 -8.64 10.09 6.04
CA PHE A 378 -8.43 8.70 5.64
C PHE A 378 -7.00 8.41 5.24
N SER A 379 -6.32 9.34 4.57
CA SER A 379 -4.92 9.17 4.18
C SER A 379 -3.98 9.11 5.38
N ASP A 380 -4.15 10.02 6.36
CA ASP A 380 -3.33 10.03 7.58
C ASP A 380 -3.64 8.85 8.51
N LEU A 381 -4.92 8.51 8.68
CA LEU A 381 -5.29 7.34 9.48
C LEU A 381 -4.72 6.05 8.87
N THR A 382 -4.76 5.93 7.53
CA THR A 382 -4.11 4.83 6.82
C THR A 382 -2.60 4.80 7.07
N ALA A 383 -1.94 5.96 6.96
CA ALA A 383 -0.49 6.06 7.18
C ALA A 383 -0.11 5.66 8.61
N ILE A 384 -0.83 6.14 9.63
CA ILE A 384 -0.58 5.80 11.03
C ILE A 384 -0.71 4.28 11.25
N LEU A 385 -1.81 3.66 10.79
CA LEU A 385 -2.05 2.23 10.94
C LEU A 385 -0.98 1.39 10.21
N ALA A 386 -0.60 1.81 9.00
CA ALA A 386 0.46 1.16 8.24
C ALA A 386 1.82 1.28 8.95
N LEU A 387 2.15 2.45 9.51
CA LEU A 387 3.40 2.65 10.25
C LEU A 387 3.48 1.77 11.51
N ILE A 388 2.36 1.58 12.23
CA ILE A 388 2.28 0.65 13.36
C ILE A 388 2.54 -0.79 12.87
N PHE A 389 1.98 -1.20 11.74
CA PHE A 389 2.26 -2.49 11.12
C PHE A 389 3.75 -2.64 10.78
N TYR A 390 4.38 -1.62 10.18
CA TYR A 390 5.80 -1.67 9.83
C TYR A 390 6.72 -1.73 11.06
N ILE A 391 6.35 -1.14 12.19
CA ILE A 391 7.11 -1.31 13.45
C ILE A 391 7.13 -2.79 13.85
N LEU A 392 5.99 -3.50 13.79
CA LEU A 392 5.94 -4.94 14.07
C LEU A 392 6.75 -5.75 13.05
N PHE A 393 6.70 -5.39 11.78
CA PHE A 393 7.47 -6.02 10.70
C PHE A 393 8.99 -5.88 10.94
N PHE A 394 9.50 -4.69 11.22
CA PHE A 394 10.91 -4.45 11.50
C PHE A 394 11.37 -5.14 12.78
N ALA A 395 10.57 -5.09 13.85
CA ALA A 395 10.86 -5.77 15.09
C ALA A 395 10.92 -7.29 14.92
N ALA A 396 10.01 -7.87 14.11
CA ALA A 396 10.02 -9.29 13.79
C ALA A 396 11.30 -9.71 13.08
N ALA A 397 11.82 -8.88 12.16
CA ALA A 397 13.08 -9.17 11.46
C ALA A 397 14.26 -9.25 12.41
N ILE A 398 14.39 -8.32 13.35
CA ILE A 398 15.44 -8.33 14.38
C ILE A 398 15.32 -9.60 15.22
N GLN A 399 14.11 -9.95 15.70
CA GLN A 399 13.89 -11.12 16.54
C GLN A 399 14.19 -12.44 15.81
N LEU A 400 13.73 -12.57 14.55
CA LEU A 400 13.95 -13.77 13.75
C LEU A 400 15.40 -14.02 13.41
N ARG A 401 16.22 -12.97 13.33
CA ARG A 401 17.66 -13.11 13.10
C ARG A 401 18.36 -13.95 14.18
N TYR A 402 17.84 -13.94 15.40
CA TYR A 402 18.36 -14.74 16.51
C TYR A 402 17.73 -16.13 16.60
N LYS A 403 16.49 -16.27 16.13
CA LYS A 403 15.77 -17.56 16.19
C LYS A 403 16.09 -18.49 15.01
N THR A 404 16.49 -17.93 13.86
CA THR A 404 16.67 -18.71 12.64
C THR A 404 18.11 -19.11 12.43
N PRO A 405 18.41 -20.41 12.30
CA PRO A 405 19.73 -20.88 11.89
C PRO A 405 20.14 -20.29 10.54
N ALA A 406 21.43 -20.07 10.35
CA ALA A 406 21.94 -19.54 9.10
C ALA A 406 21.74 -20.56 7.96
N ASN A 407 20.78 -20.28 7.08
CA ASN A 407 20.61 -21.02 5.82
C ASN A 407 21.60 -20.45 4.79
N LYS A 408 22.54 -21.27 4.33
CA LYS A 408 23.57 -20.85 3.36
C LYS A 408 23.00 -20.45 2.00
N ASN A 409 21.81 -20.91 1.66
CA ASN A 409 21.18 -20.66 0.38
C ASN A 409 20.24 -19.43 0.40
N ALA A 410 19.80 -18.95 1.58
CA ALA A 410 18.92 -17.79 1.69
C ALA A 410 19.70 -16.46 1.70
N TYR A 411 19.07 -15.40 1.18
CA TYR A 411 19.66 -14.07 1.25
C TYR A 411 19.75 -13.61 2.72
N ARG A 412 20.89 -13.03 3.07
CA ARG A 412 21.14 -12.49 4.41
C ARG A 412 21.67 -11.07 4.31
N ILE A 413 21.10 -10.16 5.09
CA ILE A 413 21.55 -8.77 5.16
C ILE A 413 23.02 -8.77 5.65
N PRO A 414 23.96 -8.13 4.90
CA PRO A 414 25.35 -8.05 5.28
C PRO A 414 25.55 -7.36 6.64
N GLY A 415 26.57 -7.78 7.38
CA GLY A 415 26.97 -7.17 8.65
C GLY A 415 27.55 -8.18 9.62
N LYS A 416 28.58 -7.77 10.38
CA LYS A 416 29.18 -8.58 11.46
C LYS A 416 28.22 -8.56 12.66
N ASN A 417 28.15 -9.69 13.40
CA ASN A 417 27.37 -9.78 14.66
C ASN A 417 25.93 -9.22 14.56
N HIS A 418 25.23 -9.53 13.46
CA HIS A 418 23.85 -9.08 13.20
C HIS A 418 23.68 -7.56 12.99
N SER A 419 24.79 -6.77 12.87
CA SER A 419 24.69 -5.30 12.76
C SER A 419 23.84 -4.83 11.60
N GLY A 420 23.83 -5.52 10.45
CA GLY A 420 23.05 -5.12 9.29
C GLY A 420 21.55 -5.15 9.53
N VAL A 421 21.02 -6.23 10.17
CA VAL A 421 19.59 -6.30 10.48
C VAL A 421 19.19 -5.32 11.59
N TRP A 422 20.08 -5.07 12.56
CA TRP A 422 19.86 -4.06 13.57
C TRP A 422 19.80 -2.66 12.94
N LEU A 423 20.77 -2.31 12.08
CA LEU A 423 20.77 -1.02 11.41
C LEU A 423 19.49 -0.83 10.57
N ALA A 424 19.12 -1.81 9.77
CA ALA A 424 17.92 -1.74 8.95
C ALA A 424 16.64 -1.70 9.81
N GLY A 425 16.52 -2.59 10.81
CA GLY A 425 15.33 -2.68 11.66
C GLY A 425 15.15 -1.44 12.54
N THR A 426 16.20 -0.95 13.22
CA THR A 426 16.11 0.24 14.07
C THR A 426 15.88 1.50 13.25
N SER A 427 16.53 1.65 12.07
CA SER A 427 16.26 2.74 11.15
C SER A 427 14.78 2.79 10.76
N GLY A 428 14.20 1.65 10.36
CA GLY A 428 12.80 1.56 10.01
C GLY A 428 11.86 1.86 11.19
N ILE A 429 12.13 1.30 12.39
CA ILE A 429 11.32 1.56 13.59
C ILE A 429 11.35 3.04 13.96
N LEU A 430 12.53 3.65 14.00
CA LEU A 430 12.67 5.07 14.36
C LEU A 430 11.95 5.96 13.33
N THR A 431 12.13 5.70 12.04
CA THR A 431 11.46 6.45 10.99
C THR A 431 9.94 6.34 11.12
N CYS A 432 9.41 5.13 11.29
CA CYS A 432 7.97 4.92 11.48
C CYS A 432 7.47 5.65 12.74
N SER A 433 8.19 5.57 13.86
CA SER A 433 7.79 6.21 15.12
C SER A 433 7.77 7.74 15.02
N ILE A 434 8.78 8.33 14.39
CA ILE A 434 8.86 9.79 14.16
C ILE A 434 7.69 10.22 13.26
N VAL A 435 7.44 9.49 12.17
CA VAL A 435 6.40 9.88 11.21
C VAL A 435 5.00 9.67 11.79
N ILE A 436 4.77 8.68 12.65
CA ILE A 436 3.49 8.57 13.40
C ILE A 436 3.23 9.85 14.19
N VAL A 437 4.22 10.38 14.91
CA VAL A 437 4.05 11.62 15.67
C VAL A 437 3.76 12.81 14.74
N ILE A 438 4.48 12.89 13.63
CA ILE A 438 4.28 13.95 12.62
C ILE A 438 2.90 13.88 11.97
N SER A 439 2.35 12.68 11.74
CA SER A 439 1.04 12.49 11.10
C SER A 439 -0.14 13.08 11.89
N PHE A 440 0.04 13.42 13.16
CA PHE A 440 -1.00 14.15 13.93
C PHE A 440 -0.98 15.66 13.67
N ILE A 441 0.04 16.18 12.98
CA ILE A 441 0.12 17.60 12.65
C ILE A 441 -0.69 17.87 11.38
N PRO A 442 -1.76 18.67 11.45
CA PRO A 442 -2.58 18.94 10.27
C PRO A 442 -1.83 19.84 9.28
N PRO A 443 -2.01 19.64 7.97
CA PRO A 443 -1.45 20.54 6.97
C PRO A 443 -2.18 21.90 7.00
N ALA A 444 -1.44 23.00 6.98
CA ALA A 444 -2.01 24.33 7.09
C ALA A 444 -2.86 24.75 5.87
N ASN A 445 -2.67 24.10 4.72
CA ASN A 445 -3.35 24.47 3.46
C ASN A 445 -4.70 23.79 3.28
N ILE A 446 -5.14 22.95 4.25
CA ILE A 446 -6.41 22.23 4.18
C ILE A 446 -7.34 22.76 5.26
N PRO A 447 -8.55 23.18 4.92
CA PRO A 447 -9.53 23.63 5.90
C PRO A 447 -10.08 22.43 6.68
N ILE A 448 -9.34 21.99 7.70
CA ILE A 448 -9.66 20.82 8.54
C ILE A 448 -10.81 21.11 9.51
N GLY A 449 -11.15 22.38 9.71
CA GLY A 449 -12.11 22.79 10.71
C GLY A 449 -11.51 22.80 12.11
N ASN A 450 -12.06 22.03 13.04
CA ASN A 450 -11.55 21.96 14.41
C ASN A 450 -10.40 20.97 14.53
N ILE A 451 -9.19 21.45 14.79
CA ILE A 451 -7.94 20.66 14.94
C ILE A 451 -8.11 19.56 16.00
N LYS A 452 -8.76 19.85 17.13
CA LYS A 452 -8.96 18.86 18.20
C LYS A 452 -9.85 17.71 17.78
N ILE A 453 -10.83 17.97 16.91
CA ILE A 453 -11.70 16.92 16.36
C ILE A 453 -10.87 16.05 15.40
N TYR A 454 -10.06 16.64 14.55
CA TYR A 454 -9.18 15.94 13.63
C TYR A 454 -8.19 15.04 14.37
N GLU A 455 -7.43 15.58 15.32
CA GLU A 455 -6.50 14.81 16.16
C GLU A 455 -7.24 13.72 16.92
N GLY A 456 -8.42 14.01 17.49
CA GLY A 456 -9.25 13.05 18.18
C GLY A 456 -9.68 11.88 17.28
N ILE A 457 -10.07 12.13 16.04
CA ILE A 457 -10.42 11.08 15.07
C ILE A 457 -9.22 10.19 14.77
N LEU A 458 -8.03 10.77 14.57
CA LEU A 458 -6.81 10.02 14.29
C LEU A 458 -6.38 9.18 15.50
N ILE A 459 -6.38 9.75 16.71
CA ILE A 459 -5.98 9.04 17.93
C ILE A 459 -6.98 7.92 18.25
N ILE A 460 -8.28 8.24 18.34
CA ILE A 460 -9.31 7.26 18.67
C ILE A 460 -9.40 6.19 17.58
N GLY A 461 -9.40 6.61 16.30
CA GLY A 461 -9.47 5.70 15.16
C GLY A 461 -8.30 4.74 15.12
N SER A 462 -7.07 5.23 15.25
CA SER A 462 -5.88 4.39 15.22
C SER A 462 -5.80 3.45 16.43
N LEU A 463 -6.14 3.91 17.63
CA LEU A 463 -6.20 3.08 18.83
C LEU A 463 -7.28 2.00 18.75
N LEU A 464 -8.49 2.35 18.35
CA LEU A 464 -9.58 1.37 18.20
C LEU A 464 -9.21 0.31 17.18
N MET A 465 -8.75 0.70 15.99
CA MET A 465 -8.41 -0.24 14.92
C MET A 465 -7.21 -1.12 15.26
N THR A 466 -6.28 -0.65 16.09
CA THR A 466 -5.14 -1.43 16.58
C THR A 466 -5.52 -2.39 17.71
N LEU A 467 -6.48 -2.01 18.58
CA LEU A 467 -6.84 -2.80 19.76
C LEU A 467 -7.97 -3.81 19.52
N ILE A 468 -8.89 -3.55 18.58
CA ILE A 468 -10.00 -4.45 18.21
C ILE A 468 -9.56 -5.91 17.94
N PRO A 469 -8.44 -6.19 17.26
CA PRO A 469 -8.04 -7.58 16.99
C PRO A 469 -7.76 -8.39 18.27
N LEU A 470 -7.38 -7.78 19.38
CA LEU A 470 -7.07 -8.50 20.61
C LEU A 470 -8.28 -9.24 21.22
N PRO A 471 -9.40 -8.57 21.56
CA PRO A 471 -10.60 -9.27 22.03
C PRO A 471 -11.21 -10.19 20.96
N LEU A 472 -11.14 -9.82 19.67
CA LEU A 472 -11.63 -10.64 18.58
C LEU A 472 -10.88 -11.99 18.49
N TYR A 473 -9.56 -11.97 18.60
CA TYR A 473 -8.73 -13.16 18.62
C TYR A 473 -9.09 -14.07 19.80
N HIS A 474 -9.19 -13.51 21.02
CA HIS A 474 -9.56 -14.29 22.21
C HIS A 474 -10.95 -14.93 22.11
N TRP A 475 -11.91 -14.18 21.59
CA TRP A 475 -13.27 -14.69 21.40
C TRP A 475 -13.29 -15.83 20.37
N SER A 476 -12.61 -15.67 19.24
CA SER A 476 -12.52 -16.68 18.18
C SER A 476 -11.87 -17.97 18.69
N GLN A 477 -10.76 -17.88 19.42
CA GLN A 477 -10.08 -19.04 20.00
C GLN A 477 -10.98 -19.83 20.96
N ARG A 478 -11.76 -19.13 21.79
CA ARG A 478 -12.73 -19.80 22.68
C ARG A 478 -13.82 -20.55 21.93
N GLN A 479 -14.28 -20.01 20.79
CA GLN A 479 -15.27 -20.70 19.95
C GLN A 479 -14.69 -21.96 19.31
N HIS A 480 -13.46 -21.89 18.79
CA HIS A 480 -12.79 -23.05 18.19
C HIS A 480 -12.59 -24.17 19.21
N GLN A 481 -12.19 -23.88 20.45
CA GLN A 481 -12.02 -24.85 21.51
C GLN A 481 -13.34 -25.57 21.88
N ARG A 482 -14.46 -24.82 21.94
CA ARG A 482 -15.78 -25.39 22.25
C ARG A 482 -16.25 -26.35 21.15
N THR A 483 -16.12 -25.97 19.88
CA THR A 483 -16.53 -26.83 18.75
C THR A 483 -15.68 -28.08 18.61
N THR A 484 -14.41 -28.04 19.00
CA THR A 484 -13.52 -29.21 18.98
C THR A 484 -13.84 -30.17 20.12
N SER A 485 -14.20 -29.67 21.31
CA SER A 485 -14.63 -30.48 22.45
C SER A 485 -15.98 -31.15 22.21
N GLU A 486 -16.93 -30.49 21.54
CA GLU A 486 -18.24 -31.06 21.18
C GLU A 486 -18.15 -32.13 20.07
N SER A 487 -17.14 -32.09 19.20
CA SER A 487 -16.94 -33.09 18.15
C SER A 487 -16.17 -34.33 18.63
N SER A 488 -15.58 -34.28 19.83
CA SER A 488 -14.84 -35.38 20.47
C SER A 488 -15.66 -36.14 21.52
N THR A 489 -16.86 -35.66 21.85
CA THR A 489 -17.91 -36.38 22.60
C THR A 489 -18.94 -36.99 21.68
#